data_09b71e223d1ee2627f3022b1a23b6ce3
#
_entry.id   09b71e223d1ee2627f3022b1a23b6ce3
#
_cell.length_a   1.000
_cell.length_b   1.000
_cell.length_c   1.000
_cell.angle_alpha   90.00
_cell.angle_beta   90.00
_cell.angle_gamma   90.00
#
_symmetry.space_group_name_H-M   'P 1'
#
loop_
_entity.id
_entity.type
_entity.pdbx_description
1 polymer ?
#
loop_
_entity_poly.entity_id
_entity_poly.type
_entity_poly.pdbx_seq_one_letter_code
_entity_poly.pdbx_strand_id
1 'polypeptide(L)'
;LVGNFAIETTDDSGKTDWSAAYGLKAFSPIAAGYWYNHYDDFGNARSYGFARRHLGNDLMGALGTPIVAVEGGTVEALGWNQYGGWRIGIRSHDRKRYYYYAHLRKDAPYAAGLQEGDEVQAGQVIGFMGRTGYSPKENVNNIETVHLHFGLQLIFDESQKECNSEIWVDVYQIVRLLDAHRSSVVYNETSGTWERLYPYRDMDEI
;
A
#
# COMPACT_ATOMS: atom_id res chain seq x y z
N LEU A 1 13.16 3.35 1.15
CA LEU A 1 12.83 3.30 -0.29
C LEU A 1 14.01 2.83 -1.16
N VAL A 2 15.24 3.06 -0.74
CA VAL A 2 16.48 2.64 -1.43
C VAL A 2 17.27 1.74 -0.50
N GLY A 3 17.77 0.64 -1.01
CA GLY A 3 18.52 -0.33 -0.21
C GLY A 3 18.92 -1.58 -1.01
N ASN A 4 19.36 -2.60 -0.29
CA ASN A 4 19.67 -3.90 -0.87
C ASN A 4 18.40 -4.72 -1.07
N PHE A 5 18.34 -5.43 -2.18
CA PHE A 5 17.27 -6.39 -2.49
C PHE A 5 17.85 -7.52 -3.35
N ALA A 6 17.12 -8.62 -3.48
CA ALA A 6 17.46 -9.69 -4.38
C ALA A 6 16.34 -9.91 -5.41
N ILE A 7 16.73 -10.20 -6.64
CA ILE A 7 15.83 -10.53 -7.75
C ILE A 7 16.09 -11.99 -8.12
N GLU A 8 15.05 -12.77 -8.28
CA GLU A 8 15.15 -14.12 -8.81
C GLU A 8 15.45 -14.07 -10.31
N THR A 9 16.48 -14.78 -10.72
CA THR A 9 16.88 -14.92 -12.12
C THR A 9 16.93 -16.38 -12.48
N THR A 10 16.39 -16.74 -13.64
CA THR A 10 16.45 -18.12 -14.17
C THR A 10 17.38 -18.12 -15.38
N ASP A 11 18.40 -18.96 -15.38
CA ASP A 11 19.34 -19.11 -16.47
C ASP A 11 18.74 -19.97 -17.63
N ASP A 12 19.46 -20.05 -18.75
CA ASP A 12 19.03 -20.79 -19.93
C ASP A 12 18.87 -22.29 -19.67
N SER A 13 19.42 -22.83 -18.58
CA SER A 13 19.24 -24.22 -18.17
C SER A 13 18.00 -24.45 -17.31
N GLY A 14 17.28 -23.38 -16.97
CA GLY A 14 16.12 -23.42 -16.06
C GLY A 14 16.48 -23.41 -14.59
N LYS A 15 17.76 -23.21 -14.24
CA LYS A 15 18.19 -23.08 -12.85
C LYS A 15 17.89 -21.64 -12.35
N THR A 16 17.19 -21.59 -11.25
CA THR A 16 16.84 -20.33 -10.58
C THR A 16 17.87 -19.99 -9.51
N ASP A 17 18.29 -18.74 -9.46
CA ASP A 17 19.22 -18.20 -8.45
C ASP A 17 18.81 -16.77 -8.06
N TRP A 18 19.31 -16.30 -6.92
CA TRP A 18 19.04 -14.96 -6.41
C TRP A 18 20.24 -14.04 -6.63
N SER A 19 20.01 -12.93 -7.35
CA SER A 19 21.02 -11.91 -7.59
C SER A 19 20.77 -10.70 -6.70
N ALA A 20 21.77 -10.33 -5.90
CA ALA A 20 21.73 -9.13 -5.07
C ALA A 20 21.87 -7.87 -5.91
N ALA A 21 21.10 -6.85 -5.60
CA ALA A 21 21.14 -5.53 -6.20
C ALA A 21 20.98 -4.44 -5.14
N TYR A 22 21.44 -3.23 -5.46
CA TYR A 22 21.21 -2.05 -4.64
C TYR A 22 20.52 -0.98 -5.47
N GLY A 23 19.44 -0.40 -4.96
CA GLY A 23 18.71 0.64 -5.66
C GLY A 23 17.35 0.93 -5.05
N LEU A 24 16.43 1.39 -5.91
CA LEU A 24 15.05 1.63 -5.52
C LEU A 24 14.35 0.29 -5.25
N LYS A 25 14.02 0.03 -3.98
CA LYS A 25 13.37 -1.21 -3.53
C LYS A 25 11.87 -1.05 -3.26
N ALA A 26 11.36 0.18 -3.34
CA ALA A 26 9.95 0.48 -3.16
C ALA A 26 9.21 0.49 -4.49
N PHE A 27 7.94 0.12 -4.47
CA PHE A 27 7.04 0.10 -5.62
C PHE A 27 5.95 1.17 -5.50
N SER A 28 5.40 1.60 -6.65
CA SER A 28 4.15 2.38 -6.66
C SER A 28 3.05 1.62 -5.93
N PRO A 29 2.16 2.29 -5.17
CA PRO A 29 1.06 1.61 -4.48
C PRO A 29 0.03 0.97 -5.44
N ILE A 30 0.09 1.31 -6.74
CA ILE A 30 -0.81 0.77 -7.77
C ILE A 30 -0.05 -0.20 -8.68
N ALA A 31 -0.56 -1.41 -8.84
CA ALA A 31 0.04 -2.43 -9.70
C ALA A 31 0.21 -1.96 -11.16
N ALA A 32 1.19 -2.52 -11.87
CA ALA A 32 1.41 -2.25 -13.29
C ALA A 32 0.20 -2.65 -14.14
N GLY A 33 -0.05 -1.91 -15.22
CA GLY A 33 -1.16 -2.17 -16.14
C GLY A 33 -2.50 -1.50 -15.71
N TYR A 34 -2.58 -0.91 -14.54
CA TYR A 34 -3.77 -0.20 -14.07
C TYR A 34 -3.55 1.30 -14.10
N TRP A 35 -4.50 2.05 -14.68
CA TRP A 35 -4.43 3.51 -14.75
C TRP A 35 -4.80 4.13 -13.40
N TYR A 36 -4.25 5.30 -13.11
CA TYR A 36 -4.68 6.17 -12.03
C TYR A 36 -4.34 7.63 -12.31
N ASN A 37 -5.08 8.55 -11.69
CA ASN A 37 -4.73 9.97 -11.59
C ASN A 37 -4.33 10.29 -10.17
N HIS A 38 -3.19 10.94 -10.00
CA HIS A 38 -2.65 11.30 -8.70
C HIS A 38 -2.86 12.79 -8.43
N TYR A 39 -3.50 13.11 -7.32
CA TYR A 39 -3.78 14.49 -6.93
C TYR A 39 -2.77 14.99 -5.90
N ASP A 40 -2.31 16.25 -6.10
CA ASP A 40 -1.48 16.99 -5.15
C ASP A 40 -2.40 17.67 -4.13
N ASP A 41 -2.90 16.89 -3.20
CA ASP A 41 -3.96 17.31 -2.27
C ASP A 41 -3.62 17.09 -0.79
N PHE A 42 -2.35 16.85 -0.47
CA PHE A 42 -1.87 16.78 0.90
C PHE A 42 -2.16 18.09 1.64
N GLY A 43 -2.66 17.99 2.87
CA GLY A 43 -2.97 19.15 3.72
C GLY A 43 -4.26 19.89 3.37
N ASN A 44 -4.95 19.52 2.28
CA ASN A 44 -6.24 20.12 1.92
C ASN A 44 -7.29 19.87 3.00
N ALA A 45 -8.21 20.81 3.14
CA ALA A 45 -9.29 20.70 4.11
C ALA A 45 -10.25 19.56 3.78
N ARG A 46 -10.62 18.80 4.79
CA ARG A 46 -11.66 17.76 4.77
C ARG A 46 -12.67 18.06 5.88
N SER A 47 -13.96 17.86 5.62
CA SER A 47 -15.04 18.31 6.51
C SER A 47 -15.97 17.21 7.01
N TYR A 48 -15.81 15.95 6.57
CA TYR A 48 -16.64 14.87 7.08
C TYR A 48 -16.41 14.66 8.60
N GLY A 49 -17.47 14.78 9.38
CA GLY A 49 -17.48 14.67 10.83
C GLY A 49 -16.94 15.92 11.56
N PHE A 50 -15.76 16.39 11.18
CA PHE A 50 -15.14 17.62 11.69
C PHE A 50 -14.09 18.15 10.70
N ALA A 51 -13.70 19.41 10.88
CA ALA A 51 -12.67 20.01 10.06
C ALA A 51 -11.30 19.35 10.38
N ARG A 52 -10.65 18.80 9.37
CA ARG A 52 -9.33 18.18 9.48
C ARG A 52 -8.51 18.39 8.21
N ARG A 53 -7.22 18.15 8.30
CA ARG A 53 -6.32 18.16 7.15
C ARG A 53 -6.27 16.78 6.49
N HIS A 54 -6.07 16.75 5.20
CA HIS A 54 -5.80 15.54 4.44
C HIS A 54 -4.35 15.08 4.69
N LEU A 55 -4.19 13.92 5.32
CA LEU A 55 -2.88 13.39 5.75
C LEU A 55 -2.43 12.26 4.81
N GLY A 56 -2.44 12.53 3.53
CA GLY A 56 -2.06 11.64 2.45
C GLY A 56 -2.41 12.27 1.11
N ASN A 57 -2.32 11.49 0.06
CA ASN A 57 -2.74 11.90 -1.29
C ASN A 57 -3.75 10.88 -1.84
N ASP A 58 -4.67 11.39 -2.67
CA ASP A 58 -5.69 10.57 -3.30
C ASP A 58 -5.28 10.17 -4.73
N LEU A 59 -5.31 8.86 -5.00
CA LEU A 59 -5.03 8.25 -6.30
C LEU A 59 -6.34 7.71 -6.87
N MET A 60 -6.92 8.44 -7.82
CA MET A 60 -8.19 8.05 -8.47
C MET A 60 -7.95 6.93 -9.46
N GLY A 61 -8.77 5.88 -9.42
CA GLY A 61 -8.62 4.72 -10.29
C GLY A 61 -9.93 3.93 -10.46
N ALA A 62 -9.81 2.73 -11.00
CA ALA A 62 -10.96 1.85 -11.19
C ALA A 62 -11.25 1.02 -9.92
N LEU A 63 -12.52 0.70 -9.70
CA LEU A 63 -12.93 -0.22 -8.63
C LEU A 63 -12.25 -1.59 -8.81
N GLY A 64 -11.62 -2.09 -7.76
CA GLY A 64 -10.93 -3.37 -7.76
C GLY A 64 -9.50 -3.34 -8.30
N THR A 65 -8.96 -2.17 -8.66
CA THR A 65 -7.53 -2.02 -8.99
C THR A 65 -6.67 -2.63 -7.88
N PRO A 66 -5.73 -3.55 -8.20
CA PRO A 66 -4.83 -4.13 -7.20
C PRO A 66 -3.92 -3.06 -6.60
N ILE A 67 -3.91 -3.03 -5.27
CA ILE A 67 -3.03 -2.20 -4.45
C ILE A 67 -1.89 -3.07 -3.95
N VAL A 68 -0.67 -2.57 -4.03
CA VAL A 68 0.52 -3.31 -3.59
C VAL A 68 1.21 -2.61 -2.42
N ALA A 69 1.94 -3.38 -1.62
CA ALA A 69 2.79 -2.83 -0.58
C ALA A 69 3.92 -1.99 -1.20
N VAL A 70 4.05 -0.75 -0.77
CA VAL A 70 5.10 0.15 -1.27
C VAL A 70 6.49 -0.31 -0.82
N GLU A 71 6.63 -0.70 0.42
CA GLU A 71 7.79 -1.39 1.00
C GLU A 71 7.35 -2.69 1.68
N GLY A 72 8.28 -3.58 1.92
CA GLY A 72 8.11 -4.73 2.80
C GLY A 72 7.92 -4.29 4.26
N GLY A 73 7.26 -5.13 5.03
CA GLY A 73 6.99 -4.87 6.44
C GLY A 73 5.90 -5.75 7.01
N THR A 74 5.55 -5.47 8.25
CA THR A 74 4.50 -6.18 8.99
C THR A 74 3.15 -5.48 8.81
N VAL A 75 2.11 -6.23 8.52
CA VAL A 75 0.72 -5.76 8.54
C VAL A 75 0.34 -5.43 9.98
N GLU A 76 0.36 -4.16 10.33
CA GLU A 76 0.13 -3.70 11.71
C GLU A 76 -1.35 -3.38 11.99
N ALA A 77 -2.12 -3.09 10.95
CA ALA A 77 -3.54 -2.80 11.09
C ALA A 77 -4.33 -3.23 9.86
N LEU A 78 -5.41 -3.96 10.09
CA LEU A 78 -6.50 -4.21 9.15
C LEU A 78 -7.82 -3.75 9.78
N GLY A 79 -8.87 -3.68 8.97
CA GLY A 79 -10.21 -3.45 9.47
C GLY A 79 -10.80 -2.11 9.07
N TRP A 80 -11.91 -1.83 9.69
CA TRP A 80 -12.75 -0.66 9.41
C TRP A 80 -12.45 0.50 10.36
N ASN A 81 -12.41 1.70 9.81
CA ASN A 81 -12.67 2.90 10.61
C ASN A 81 -13.65 3.83 9.86
N GLN A 82 -14.35 4.68 10.60
CA GLN A 82 -15.41 5.51 10.02
C GLN A 82 -14.96 6.50 8.95
N TYR A 83 -13.68 6.87 8.94
CA TYR A 83 -13.12 7.83 7.96
C TYR A 83 -12.53 7.11 6.75
N GLY A 84 -11.60 6.20 6.97
CA GLY A 84 -10.88 5.46 5.94
C GLY A 84 -11.64 4.27 5.34
N GLY A 85 -12.75 3.85 5.95
CA GLY A 85 -13.44 2.62 5.56
C GLY A 85 -12.58 1.39 5.82
N TRP A 86 -12.57 0.44 4.90
CA TRP A 86 -11.61 -0.66 4.91
C TRP A 86 -10.20 -0.13 4.65
N ARG A 87 -9.28 -0.46 5.51
CA ARG A 87 -7.92 0.05 5.51
C ARG A 87 -6.87 -1.01 5.79
N ILE A 88 -5.63 -0.73 5.36
CA ILE A 88 -4.43 -1.49 5.70
C ILE A 88 -3.40 -0.51 6.24
N GLY A 89 -2.70 -0.91 7.30
CA GLY A 89 -1.53 -0.24 7.82
C GLY A 89 -0.34 -1.18 7.79
N ILE A 90 0.77 -0.79 7.16
CA ILE A 90 1.99 -1.58 7.10
C ILE A 90 3.11 -0.81 7.78
N ARG A 91 3.75 -1.45 8.75
CA ARG A 91 4.96 -0.95 9.41
C ARG A 91 6.19 -1.49 8.70
N SER A 92 7.08 -0.61 8.23
CA SER A 92 8.36 -1.03 7.64
C SER A 92 9.20 -1.87 8.62
N HIS A 93 10.09 -2.73 8.11
CA HIS A 93 10.93 -3.62 8.94
C HIS A 93 11.79 -2.85 9.96
N ASP A 94 12.31 -1.67 9.60
CA ASP A 94 13.05 -0.80 10.53
C ASP A 94 12.14 -0.03 11.53
N ARG A 95 10.82 -0.24 11.44
CA ARG A 95 9.76 0.33 12.30
C ARG A 95 9.66 1.86 12.27
N LYS A 96 10.28 2.53 11.29
CA LYS A 96 10.34 4.00 11.21
C LYS A 96 9.33 4.61 10.26
N ARG A 97 8.67 3.80 9.42
CA ARG A 97 7.65 4.23 8.46
C ARG A 97 6.38 3.42 8.65
N TYR A 98 5.25 4.10 8.58
CA TYR A 98 3.93 3.48 8.57
C TYR A 98 3.20 3.91 7.31
N TYR A 99 2.85 2.94 6.49
CA TYR A 99 2.12 3.12 5.23
C TYR A 99 0.64 2.86 5.45
N TYR A 100 -0.17 3.83 5.08
CA TYR A 100 -1.62 3.78 5.26
C TYR A 100 -2.33 3.74 3.92
N TYR A 101 -3.17 2.72 3.73
CA TYR A 101 -3.97 2.48 2.52
C TYR A 101 -5.43 2.43 2.94
N ALA A 102 -6.29 3.31 2.38
CA ALA A 102 -7.67 3.42 2.80
C ALA A 102 -8.65 3.49 1.62
N HIS A 103 -9.93 3.47 1.94
CA HIS A 103 -11.07 3.43 1.01
C HIS A 103 -11.09 2.18 0.14
N LEU A 104 -10.64 1.04 0.69
CA LEU A 104 -10.58 -0.21 -0.03
C LEU A 104 -11.98 -0.72 -0.41
N ARG A 105 -12.00 -1.76 -1.26
CA ARG A 105 -13.22 -2.33 -1.84
C ARG A 105 -14.15 -2.89 -0.75
N LYS A 106 -15.46 -2.69 -0.96
CA LYS A 106 -16.51 -3.31 -0.16
C LYS A 106 -16.49 -4.84 -0.34
N ASP A 107 -16.88 -5.58 0.70
CA ASP A 107 -17.06 -7.04 0.79
C ASP A 107 -15.76 -7.87 0.67
N ALA A 108 -14.77 -7.45 -0.14
CA ALA A 108 -13.50 -8.14 -0.31
C ALA A 108 -12.35 -7.12 -0.45
N PRO A 109 -11.98 -6.41 0.63
CA PRO A 109 -11.00 -5.32 0.58
C PRO A 109 -9.56 -5.81 0.43
N TYR A 110 -9.24 -6.98 0.96
CA TYR A 110 -7.88 -7.48 1.12
C TYR A 110 -7.54 -8.59 0.14
N ALA A 111 -6.25 -8.81 -0.08
CA ALA A 111 -5.75 -10.01 -0.72
C ALA A 111 -6.14 -11.26 0.12
N ALA A 112 -6.36 -12.38 -0.55
CA ALA A 112 -6.81 -13.60 0.10
C ALA A 112 -5.81 -14.05 1.18
N GLY A 113 -6.32 -14.28 2.39
CA GLY A 113 -5.55 -14.78 3.52
C GLY A 113 -4.74 -13.73 4.29
N LEU A 114 -4.73 -12.46 3.85
CA LEU A 114 -3.98 -11.40 4.55
C LEU A 114 -4.56 -11.14 5.95
N GLN A 115 -3.68 -11.14 6.96
CA GLN A 115 -4.03 -10.93 8.38
C GLN A 115 -3.08 -9.94 9.05
N GLU A 116 -3.52 -9.37 10.17
CA GLU A 116 -2.62 -8.60 11.06
C GLU A 116 -1.51 -9.50 11.60
N GLY A 117 -0.29 -8.99 11.59
CA GLY A 117 0.92 -9.72 11.94
C GLY A 117 1.64 -10.38 10.77
N ASP A 118 1.01 -10.47 9.59
CA ASP A 118 1.67 -11.03 8.41
C ASP A 118 2.82 -10.14 7.92
N GLU A 119 3.89 -10.77 7.47
CA GLU A 119 4.95 -10.10 6.72
C GLU A 119 4.57 -10.02 5.24
N VAL A 120 4.73 -8.83 4.67
CA VAL A 120 4.49 -8.57 3.24
C VAL A 120 5.75 -8.05 2.57
N GLN A 121 5.93 -8.46 1.33
CA GLN A 121 7.05 -8.01 0.51
C GLN A 121 6.68 -6.76 -0.30
N ALA A 122 7.66 -5.90 -0.58
CA ALA A 122 7.46 -4.78 -1.50
C ALA A 122 6.92 -5.26 -2.85
N GLY A 123 5.91 -4.58 -3.40
CA GLY A 123 5.24 -4.95 -4.64
C GLY A 123 4.23 -6.11 -4.55
N GLN A 124 4.04 -6.72 -3.37
CA GLN A 124 3.01 -7.75 -3.15
C GLN A 124 1.61 -7.13 -3.13
N VAL A 125 0.62 -7.78 -3.78
CA VAL A 125 -0.77 -7.34 -3.70
C VAL A 125 -1.29 -7.54 -2.28
N ILE A 126 -1.80 -6.46 -1.68
CA ILE A 126 -2.32 -6.43 -0.31
C ILE A 126 -3.83 -6.19 -0.25
N GLY A 127 -4.41 -5.59 -1.29
CA GLY A 127 -5.82 -5.27 -1.31
C GLY A 127 -6.27 -4.66 -2.62
N PHE A 128 -7.50 -4.13 -2.62
CA PHE A 128 -8.15 -3.65 -3.83
C PHE A 128 -8.79 -2.29 -3.61
N MET A 129 -8.59 -1.39 -4.57
CA MET A 129 -9.14 -0.04 -4.56
C MET A 129 -10.67 -0.05 -4.54
N GLY A 130 -11.24 0.83 -3.73
CA GLY A 130 -12.67 0.97 -3.61
C GLY A 130 -13.12 2.41 -3.35
N ARG A 131 -14.19 2.56 -2.56
CA ARG A 131 -14.76 3.83 -2.14
C ARG A 131 -15.49 3.71 -0.79
N THR A 132 -15.02 2.82 0.07
CA THR A 132 -15.58 2.63 1.42
C THR A 132 -15.13 3.73 2.37
N GLY A 133 -15.89 3.95 3.43
CA GLY A 133 -15.59 4.94 4.46
C GLY A 133 -16.66 6.03 4.59
N TYR A 134 -16.34 7.09 5.33
CA TYR A 134 -17.23 8.17 5.69
C TYR A 134 -18.58 7.68 6.24
N SER A 135 -18.51 6.66 7.09
CA SER A 135 -19.65 6.02 7.70
C SER A 135 -19.27 5.33 9.02
N PRO A 136 -20.04 5.50 10.11
CA PRO A 136 -19.86 4.71 11.32
C PRO A 136 -20.31 3.26 11.13
N LYS A 137 -21.13 2.99 10.10
CA LYS A 137 -21.54 1.64 9.74
C LYS A 137 -20.47 1.02 8.85
N GLU A 138 -20.02 -0.17 9.24
CA GLU A 138 -19.01 -0.94 8.53
C GLU A 138 -19.49 -1.39 7.14
N ASN A 139 -18.55 -1.57 6.23
CA ASN A 139 -18.74 -2.12 4.89
C ASN A 139 -19.71 -1.33 4.00
N VAL A 140 -19.62 0.00 4.06
CA VAL A 140 -20.47 0.93 3.28
C VAL A 140 -19.64 1.74 2.30
N ASN A 141 -20.10 1.80 1.06
CA ASN A 141 -19.58 2.69 0.02
C ASN A 141 -20.24 4.06 0.14
N ASN A 142 -19.73 4.94 1.01
CA ASN A 142 -20.27 6.28 1.23
C ASN A 142 -19.42 7.40 0.65
N ILE A 143 -18.37 7.04 -0.08
CA ILE A 143 -17.55 7.99 -0.85
C ILE A 143 -17.99 7.93 -2.31
N GLU A 144 -18.13 9.08 -2.96
CA GLU A 144 -18.63 9.15 -4.32
C GLU A 144 -17.64 8.60 -5.35
N THR A 145 -16.39 8.99 -5.25
CA THR A 145 -15.34 8.66 -6.22
C THR A 145 -14.49 7.48 -5.76
N VAL A 146 -14.22 6.54 -6.67
CA VAL A 146 -13.29 5.43 -6.42
C VAL A 146 -11.87 5.96 -6.38
N HIS A 147 -11.17 5.75 -5.28
CA HIS A 147 -9.77 6.14 -5.12
C HIS A 147 -9.08 5.34 -4.00
N LEU A 148 -7.76 5.32 -4.04
CA LEU A 148 -6.91 4.97 -2.92
C LEU A 148 -6.50 6.26 -2.21
N HIS A 149 -6.83 6.38 -0.92
CA HIS A 149 -6.13 7.31 -0.04
C HIS A 149 -4.84 6.64 0.43
N PHE A 150 -3.70 7.23 0.10
CA PHE A 150 -2.38 6.73 0.45
C PHE A 150 -1.63 7.73 1.31
N GLY A 151 -1.18 7.29 2.48
CA GLY A 151 -0.43 8.10 3.44
C GLY A 151 0.87 7.43 3.90
N LEU A 152 1.83 8.24 4.27
CA LEU A 152 3.09 7.83 4.88
C LEU A 152 3.31 8.63 6.16
N GLN A 153 3.44 7.93 7.28
CA GLN A 153 3.78 8.51 8.57
C GLN A 153 5.20 8.11 8.96
N LEU A 154 5.97 9.07 9.46
CA LEU A 154 7.27 8.82 10.08
C LEU A 154 7.07 8.55 11.57
N ILE A 155 7.68 7.48 12.07
CA ILE A 155 7.55 7.04 13.45
C ILE A 155 8.94 7.11 14.11
N PHE A 156 9.11 8.03 15.04
CA PHE A 156 10.29 8.18 15.88
C PHE A 156 10.03 7.70 17.31
N ASP A 157 8.74 7.71 17.72
CA ASP A 157 8.28 7.26 19.02
C ASP A 157 6.92 6.57 18.85
N GLU A 158 6.68 5.46 19.57
CA GLU A 158 5.45 4.68 19.44
C GLU A 158 4.19 5.46 19.87
N SER A 159 4.32 6.48 20.71
CA SER A 159 3.20 7.35 21.10
C SER A 159 2.60 8.13 19.92
N GLN A 160 3.36 8.29 18.83
CA GLN A 160 2.87 8.94 17.60
C GLN A 160 1.73 8.15 16.95
N LYS A 161 1.65 6.83 17.17
CA LYS A 161 0.54 5.98 16.72
C LYS A 161 -0.77 6.26 17.48
N GLU A 162 -0.67 6.87 18.64
CA GLU A 162 -1.78 7.29 19.49
C GLU A 162 -2.17 8.75 19.23
N CYS A 163 -1.88 9.27 18.05
CA CYS A 163 -2.13 10.64 17.60
C CYS A 163 -1.34 11.71 18.39
N ASN A 164 -0.20 11.33 18.96
CA ASN A 164 0.69 12.28 19.65
C ASN A 164 1.81 12.71 18.70
N SER A 165 1.80 13.99 18.29
CA SER A 165 2.85 14.56 17.42
C SER A 165 3.07 13.77 16.12
N GLU A 166 2.00 13.37 15.46
CA GLU A 166 2.04 12.65 14.17
C GLU A 166 2.83 13.44 13.12
N ILE A 167 3.67 12.74 12.37
CA ILE A 167 4.44 13.30 11.25
C ILE A 167 4.02 12.59 9.97
N TRP A 168 3.04 13.17 9.27
CA TRP A 168 2.63 12.71 7.96
C TRP A 168 3.40 13.43 6.86
N VAL A 169 3.81 12.69 5.85
CA VAL A 169 4.61 13.17 4.73
C VAL A 169 3.71 13.36 3.50
N ASP A 170 3.90 14.49 2.80
CA ASP A 170 3.36 14.64 1.46
C ASP A 170 4.04 13.62 0.53
N VAL A 171 3.25 12.67 0.04
CA VAL A 171 3.75 11.57 -0.80
C VAL A 171 3.60 11.83 -2.30
N TYR A 172 3.14 13.01 -2.71
CA TYR A 172 2.89 13.31 -4.12
C TYR A 172 4.12 13.06 -4.99
N GLN A 173 5.25 13.64 -4.65
CA GLN A 173 6.48 13.47 -5.43
C GLN A 173 7.09 12.05 -5.30
N ILE A 174 6.90 11.41 -4.14
CA ILE A 174 7.33 10.03 -3.92
C ILE A 174 6.57 9.08 -4.86
N VAL A 175 5.24 9.17 -4.90
CA VAL A 175 4.42 8.32 -5.76
C VAL A 175 4.72 8.58 -7.25
N ARG A 176 4.97 9.84 -7.65
CA ARG A 176 5.40 10.16 -9.00
C ARG A 176 6.73 9.51 -9.38
N LEU A 177 7.69 9.50 -8.46
CA LEU A 177 8.96 8.78 -8.66
C LEU A 177 8.71 7.26 -8.83
N LEU A 178 7.87 6.69 -7.96
CA LEU A 178 7.56 5.27 -7.95
C LEU A 178 6.69 4.83 -9.15
N ASP A 179 6.07 5.75 -9.88
CA ASP A 179 5.28 5.40 -11.09
C ASP A 179 6.12 4.72 -12.17
N ALA A 180 7.43 5.00 -12.21
CA ALA A 180 8.38 4.29 -13.06
C ALA A 180 8.76 2.89 -12.52
N HIS A 181 8.37 2.55 -11.29
CA HIS A 181 8.69 1.28 -10.62
C HIS A 181 7.42 0.63 -10.07
N ARG A 182 6.64 0.06 -10.96
CA ARG A 182 5.34 -0.56 -10.65
C ARG A 182 5.48 -2.09 -10.68
N SER A 183 4.88 -2.74 -9.69
CA SER A 183 4.87 -4.20 -9.60
C SER A 183 3.96 -4.82 -10.64
N SER A 184 4.50 -5.69 -11.49
CA SER A 184 3.72 -6.52 -12.40
C SER A 184 3.15 -7.72 -11.66
N VAL A 185 1.84 -7.89 -11.71
CA VAL A 185 1.12 -8.91 -10.95
C VAL A 185 0.17 -9.69 -11.86
N VAL A 186 -0.09 -10.94 -11.51
CA VAL A 186 -1.03 -11.82 -12.21
C VAL A 186 -1.93 -12.52 -11.18
N TYR A 187 -3.18 -12.71 -11.52
CA TYR A 187 -4.08 -13.53 -10.72
C TYR A 187 -3.90 -15.00 -11.12
N ASN A 188 -3.55 -15.85 -10.16
CA ASN A 188 -3.47 -17.28 -10.33
C ASN A 188 -4.82 -17.92 -9.96
N GLU A 189 -5.56 -18.39 -10.97
CA GLU A 189 -6.88 -19.00 -10.78
C GLU A 189 -6.84 -20.29 -9.98
N THR A 190 -5.71 -21.02 -10.02
CA THR A 190 -5.56 -22.30 -9.31
C THR A 190 -5.40 -22.09 -7.79
N SER A 191 -4.58 -21.12 -7.38
CA SER A 191 -4.38 -20.79 -5.96
C SER A 191 -5.41 -19.79 -5.44
N GLY A 192 -6.09 -19.05 -6.31
CA GLY A 192 -6.99 -17.96 -5.94
C GLY A 192 -6.26 -16.72 -5.41
N THR A 193 -4.97 -16.58 -5.71
CA THR A 193 -4.10 -15.52 -5.18
C THR A 193 -3.50 -14.67 -6.29
N TRP A 194 -3.07 -13.46 -5.91
CA TRP A 194 -2.29 -12.59 -6.78
C TRP A 194 -0.80 -12.84 -6.56
N GLU A 195 -0.06 -13.01 -7.63
CA GLU A 195 1.37 -13.30 -7.63
C GLU A 195 2.14 -12.22 -8.38
N ARG A 196 3.36 -11.92 -7.94
CA ARG A 196 4.26 -11.04 -8.69
C ARG A 196 4.87 -11.81 -9.85
N LEU A 197 4.93 -11.20 -11.04
CA LEU A 197 5.57 -11.82 -12.20
C LEU A 197 7.10 -11.91 -12.05
N TYR A 198 7.68 -10.97 -11.31
CA TYR A 198 9.12 -10.95 -11.04
C TYR A 198 9.33 -11.07 -9.53
N PRO A 199 9.74 -12.25 -9.03
CA PRO A 199 10.02 -12.47 -7.63
C PRO A 199 11.11 -11.52 -7.13
N TYR A 200 10.88 -10.95 -5.98
CA TYR A 200 11.70 -9.95 -5.35
C TYR A 200 11.76 -10.22 -3.84
N ARG A 201 12.91 -10.05 -3.22
CA ARG A 201 13.08 -10.14 -1.76
C ARG A 201 13.76 -8.89 -1.23
N ASP A 202 13.25 -8.37 -0.12
CA ASP A 202 13.98 -7.40 0.67
C ASP A 202 15.14 -8.12 1.39
N MET A 203 16.36 -7.59 1.29
CA MET A 203 17.55 -8.20 1.91
C MET A 203 17.76 -7.77 3.35
N ASP A 204 16.97 -6.82 3.85
CA ASP A 204 17.01 -6.42 5.25
C ASP A 204 16.34 -7.47 6.19
N GLU A 205 15.84 -8.58 5.62
CA GLU A 205 15.22 -9.72 6.32
C GLU A 205 16.15 -10.92 6.58
N ILE A 206 17.45 -10.80 6.25
CA ILE A 206 18.42 -11.89 6.40
C ILE A 206 19.39 -11.58 7.53
#